data_f919dcf762822d466a968ec97b98b421
#
_entry.id   f919dcf762822d466a968ec97b98b421
#
_cell.length_a   1.000
_cell.length_b   1.000
_cell.length_c   1.000
_cell.angle_alpha   90.00
_cell.angle_beta   90.00
_cell.angle_gamma   90.00
#
_symmetry.space_group_name_H-M   'P 1'
#
loop_
_entity.id
_entity.type
_entity.pdbx_description
1 polymer ?
#
loop_
_entity_poly.entity_id
_entity_poly.type
_entity_poly.pdbx_seq_one_letter_code
_entity_poly.pdbx_strand_id
1 'polypeptide(L)'
;IFSLTIQPEGRLDWGPALFLKVVGDNAEQIENLKKMTVQQRSHFTDAVPFDLTGLNVDTLKITNDSLLVFIFKPKYLPKNSPVIVYFHGGAFVLPWTNVSVTYATLLAHTFNAIVVGVDYRVAPEHPFPIPNNDCYATLLWSIQNIEKWGGNPNQIVVAGESAGATLATTVAIKAREEHLTNIK
;
A
#
# COMPACT_ATOMS: atom_id res chain seq x y z
N ILE A 1 9.95 23.16 -23.11
CA ILE A 1 10.42 22.89 -21.72
C ILE A 1 9.87 23.98 -20.78
N PHE A 2 9.92 25.27 -21.18
CA PHE A 2 9.44 26.40 -20.34
C PHE A 2 7.95 26.28 -19.96
N SER A 3 7.10 25.82 -20.88
CA SER A 3 5.64 25.69 -20.63
C SER A 3 5.29 24.53 -19.68
N LEU A 4 6.21 23.57 -19.47
CA LEU A 4 5.99 22.45 -18.60
C LEU A 4 6.22 22.75 -17.12
N THR A 5 7.07 23.74 -16.84
CA THR A 5 7.47 24.06 -15.47
C THR A 5 6.68 25.22 -14.85
N ILE A 6 5.88 25.92 -15.64
CA ILE A 6 5.02 27.03 -15.15
C ILE A 6 3.60 26.49 -15.05
N GLN A 7 3.08 26.45 -13.82
CA GLN A 7 1.71 26.11 -13.48
C GLN A 7 1.04 27.33 -12.85
N PRO A 8 -0.30 27.42 -12.82
CA PRO A 8 -1.02 28.53 -12.19
C PRO A 8 -0.60 28.79 -10.74
N GLU A 9 -0.21 27.73 -10.03
CA GLU A 9 0.17 27.76 -8.62
C GLU A 9 1.67 28.01 -8.39
N GLY A 10 2.47 28.13 -9.46
CA GLY A 10 3.90 28.39 -9.37
C GLY A 10 4.76 27.58 -10.33
N ARG A 11 6.07 27.65 -10.12
CA ARG A 11 7.05 26.96 -10.96
C ARG A 11 7.46 25.64 -10.35
N LEU A 12 7.36 24.56 -11.12
CA LEU A 12 7.89 23.24 -10.78
C LEU A 12 9.29 23.03 -11.40
N ASP A 13 10.13 22.25 -10.75
CA ASP A 13 11.33 21.72 -11.35
C ASP A 13 10.98 20.84 -12.57
N TRP A 14 11.90 20.78 -13.54
CA TRP A 14 11.63 20.11 -14.81
C TRP A 14 11.32 18.61 -14.68
N GLY A 15 11.92 17.90 -13.69
CA GLY A 15 11.69 16.48 -13.45
C GLY A 15 10.26 16.18 -13.02
N PRO A 16 9.76 16.77 -11.90
CA PRO A 16 8.35 16.70 -11.52
C PRO A 16 7.40 17.18 -12.60
N ALA A 17 7.73 18.26 -13.32
CA ALA A 17 6.87 18.78 -14.38
C ALA A 17 6.75 17.79 -15.57
N LEU A 18 7.84 17.12 -15.95
CA LEU A 18 7.84 16.09 -16.98
C LEU A 18 7.04 14.87 -16.52
N PHE A 19 7.25 14.44 -15.27
CA PHE A 19 6.49 13.34 -14.67
C PHE A 19 4.98 13.65 -14.68
N LEU A 20 4.57 14.84 -14.22
CA LEU A 20 3.18 15.24 -14.23
C LEU A 20 2.59 15.33 -15.65
N LYS A 21 3.38 15.70 -16.65
CA LYS A 21 2.91 15.70 -18.05
C LYS A 21 2.76 14.30 -18.63
N VAL A 22 3.65 13.39 -18.28
CA VAL A 22 3.60 11.99 -18.75
C VAL A 22 2.51 11.20 -18.03
N VAL A 23 2.27 11.53 -16.75
CA VAL A 23 1.34 10.80 -15.87
C VAL A 23 0.06 11.60 -15.59
N GLY A 24 0.07 12.91 -15.76
CA GLY A 24 -0.83 13.85 -15.10
C GLY A 24 -2.09 14.30 -15.86
N ASP A 25 -2.23 14.02 -17.17
CA ASP A 25 -3.51 14.24 -17.87
C ASP A 25 -4.49 13.06 -17.64
N ASN A 26 -4.53 12.57 -16.40
CA ASN A 26 -5.19 11.33 -16.02
C ASN A 26 -6.59 11.51 -15.42
N ALA A 27 -7.16 12.72 -15.43
CA ALA A 27 -8.53 12.90 -14.94
C ALA A 27 -9.51 12.01 -15.70
N GLU A 28 -9.37 11.90 -17.02
CA GLU A 28 -10.18 11.00 -17.85
C GLU A 28 -9.90 9.53 -17.53
N GLN A 29 -8.65 9.15 -17.32
CA GLN A 29 -8.30 7.77 -16.93
C GLN A 29 -8.88 7.42 -15.56
N ILE A 30 -8.82 8.30 -14.57
CA ILE A 30 -9.42 8.09 -13.25
C ILE A 30 -10.94 7.97 -13.36
N GLU A 31 -11.59 8.82 -14.15
CA GLU A 31 -13.04 8.72 -14.40
C GLU A 31 -13.41 7.42 -15.13
N ASN A 32 -12.58 6.94 -16.05
CA ASN A 32 -12.77 5.65 -16.69
C ASN A 32 -12.58 4.49 -15.70
N LEU A 33 -11.55 4.55 -14.83
CA LEU A 33 -11.35 3.55 -13.77
C LEU A 33 -12.54 3.46 -12.81
N LYS A 34 -13.15 4.61 -12.45
CA LYS A 34 -14.34 4.62 -11.60
C LYS A 34 -15.56 3.94 -12.23
N LYS A 35 -15.64 3.89 -13.55
CA LYS A 35 -16.72 3.20 -14.28
C LYS A 35 -16.50 1.68 -14.39
N MET A 36 -15.28 1.21 -14.16
CA MET A 36 -14.95 -0.21 -14.18
C MET A 36 -15.33 -0.87 -12.85
N THR A 37 -15.64 -2.16 -12.88
CA THR A 37 -15.78 -2.96 -11.64
C THR A 37 -14.44 -3.12 -10.94
N VAL A 38 -14.43 -3.42 -9.63
CA VAL A 38 -13.21 -3.73 -8.86
C VAL A 38 -12.40 -4.83 -9.56
N GLN A 39 -13.07 -5.89 -10.03
CA GLN A 39 -12.42 -6.99 -10.73
C GLN A 39 -11.75 -6.54 -12.04
N GLN A 40 -12.35 -5.66 -12.82
CA GLN A 40 -11.71 -5.11 -14.02
C GLN A 40 -10.50 -4.24 -13.65
N ARG A 41 -10.60 -3.45 -12.59
CA ARG A 41 -9.50 -2.62 -12.11
C ARG A 41 -8.33 -3.43 -11.54
N SER A 42 -8.57 -4.63 -10.97
CA SER A 42 -7.49 -5.47 -10.45
C SER A 42 -6.52 -5.94 -11.54
N HIS A 43 -6.98 -6.02 -12.79
CA HIS A 43 -6.16 -6.40 -13.95
C HIS A 43 -5.43 -5.22 -14.61
N PHE A 44 -5.59 -4.01 -14.09
CA PHE A 44 -5.04 -2.80 -14.72
C PHE A 44 -3.51 -2.83 -14.88
N THR A 45 -2.81 -3.56 -14.05
CA THR A 45 -1.34 -3.67 -14.08
C THR A 45 -0.82 -5.08 -14.31
N ASP A 46 -1.63 -5.97 -14.93
CA ASP A 46 -1.23 -7.37 -15.16
C ASP A 46 0.04 -7.52 -16.01
N ALA A 47 0.34 -6.54 -16.86
CA ALA A 47 1.57 -6.50 -17.65
C ALA A 47 2.83 -6.15 -16.81
N VAL A 48 2.68 -5.69 -15.58
CA VAL A 48 3.82 -5.39 -14.70
C VAL A 48 4.36 -6.70 -14.12
N PRO A 49 5.61 -7.07 -14.42
CA PRO A 49 6.20 -8.28 -13.87
C PRO A 49 6.51 -8.10 -12.39
N PHE A 50 6.46 -9.19 -11.64
CA PHE A 50 6.95 -9.26 -10.25
C PHE A 50 7.72 -10.54 -10.02
N ASP A 51 8.63 -10.52 -9.05
CA ASP A 51 9.47 -11.66 -8.69
C ASP A 51 9.34 -11.96 -7.19
N LEU A 52 8.89 -13.19 -6.90
CA LEU A 52 8.75 -13.70 -5.52
C LEU A 52 9.91 -14.58 -5.09
N THR A 53 11.00 -14.62 -5.87
CA THR A 53 12.18 -15.41 -5.54
C THR A 53 12.72 -15.05 -4.16
N GLY A 54 12.94 -16.05 -3.32
CA GLY A 54 13.44 -15.82 -1.95
C GLY A 54 12.39 -15.44 -0.91
N LEU A 55 11.11 -15.34 -1.29
CA LEU A 55 10.00 -15.07 -0.39
C LEU A 55 9.09 -16.29 -0.21
N ASN A 56 8.49 -16.39 0.96
CA ASN A 56 7.26 -17.13 1.19
C ASN A 56 6.12 -16.09 1.24
N VAL A 57 5.03 -16.35 0.54
CA VAL A 57 3.88 -15.45 0.52
C VAL A 57 2.66 -16.22 1.00
N ASP A 58 2.11 -15.79 2.13
CA ASP A 58 0.85 -16.28 2.65
C ASP A 58 -0.26 -15.30 2.33
N THR A 59 -1.43 -15.80 1.96
CA THR A 59 -2.63 -15.03 1.71
C THR A 59 -3.71 -15.47 2.67
N LEU A 60 -4.31 -14.53 3.39
CA LEU A 60 -5.37 -14.83 4.34
C LEU A 60 -6.40 -13.70 4.41
N LYS A 61 -7.57 -14.05 4.91
CA LYS A 61 -8.63 -13.09 5.18
C LYS A 61 -8.68 -12.74 6.65
N ILE A 62 -8.86 -11.48 6.95
CA ILE A 62 -9.01 -10.95 8.31
C ILE A 62 -10.35 -10.22 8.43
N THR A 63 -10.71 -9.75 9.64
CA THR A 63 -11.96 -9.00 9.90
C THR A 63 -13.21 -9.73 9.40
N ASN A 64 -13.44 -10.96 9.92
CA ASN A 64 -14.58 -11.80 9.52
C ASN A 64 -14.65 -12.03 8.00
N ASP A 65 -13.51 -12.39 7.41
CA ASP A 65 -13.34 -12.68 5.98
C ASP A 65 -13.59 -11.52 5.02
N SER A 66 -13.57 -10.28 5.51
CA SER A 66 -13.86 -9.09 4.70
C SER A 66 -12.64 -8.42 4.08
N LEU A 67 -11.43 -8.61 4.64
CA LEU A 67 -10.19 -8.03 4.17
C LEU A 67 -9.17 -9.10 3.79
N LEU A 68 -8.64 -9.01 2.59
CA LEU A 68 -7.56 -9.86 2.11
C LEU A 68 -6.21 -9.23 2.47
N VAL A 69 -5.34 -10.01 3.13
CA VAL A 69 -3.97 -9.60 3.44
C VAL A 69 -2.97 -10.59 2.87
N PHE A 70 -1.80 -10.05 2.53
CA PHE A 70 -0.68 -10.78 1.94
C PHE A 70 0.52 -10.61 2.85
N ILE A 71 1.13 -11.72 3.27
CA ILE A 71 2.33 -11.69 4.13
C ILE A 71 3.52 -12.15 3.30
N PHE A 72 4.41 -11.22 2.98
CA PHE A 72 5.66 -11.47 2.28
C PHE A 72 6.75 -11.67 3.32
N LYS A 73 7.28 -12.89 3.39
CA LYS A 73 8.31 -13.24 4.36
C LYS A 73 9.57 -13.76 3.64
N PRO A 74 10.73 -13.11 3.80
CA PRO A 74 12.01 -13.68 3.35
C PRO A 74 12.24 -15.07 3.91
N LYS A 75 12.74 -16.00 3.06
CA LYS A 75 12.95 -17.41 3.46
C LYS A 75 13.88 -17.56 4.65
N TYR A 76 14.91 -16.70 4.71
CA TYR A 76 15.95 -16.72 5.75
C TYR A 76 15.81 -15.49 6.64
N LEU A 77 14.73 -15.43 7.40
CA LEU A 77 14.45 -14.32 8.29
C LEU A 77 14.66 -14.74 9.75
N PRO A 78 15.41 -14.00 10.56
CA PRO A 78 15.54 -14.24 11.99
C PRO A 78 14.16 -14.17 12.69
N LYS A 79 14.05 -14.83 13.82
CA LYS A 79 12.90 -14.60 14.71
C LYS A 79 12.94 -13.16 15.23
N ASN A 80 11.77 -12.60 15.52
CA ASN A 80 11.64 -11.26 16.05
C ASN A 80 12.07 -10.15 15.08
N SER A 81 11.83 -10.37 13.79
CA SER A 81 12.21 -9.45 12.71
C SER A 81 11.25 -8.25 12.59
N PRO A 82 11.74 -7.12 12.06
CA PRO A 82 10.88 -5.94 11.84
C PRO A 82 9.74 -6.26 10.87
N VAL A 83 8.66 -5.50 11.01
CA VAL A 83 7.44 -5.66 10.23
C VAL A 83 7.09 -4.35 9.54
N ILE A 84 6.74 -4.42 8.27
CA ILE A 84 6.23 -3.30 7.50
C ILE A 84 4.77 -3.59 7.17
N VAL A 85 3.84 -2.78 7.67
CA VAL A 85 2.45 -2.81 7.21
C VAL A 85 2.34 -1.83 6.05
N TYR A 86 2.07 -2.38 4.87
CA TYR A 86 2.17 -1.67 3.60
C TYR A 86 0.80 -1.45 2.98
N PHE A 87 0.54 -0.20 2.59
CA PHE A 87 -0.67 0.24 1.91
C PHE A 87 -0.32 0.69 0.49
N HIS A 88 -0.97 0.07 -0.49
CA HIS A 88 -0.67 0.31 -1.89
C HIS A 88 -1.25 1.65 -2.39
N GLY A 89 -0.67 2.17 -3.47
CA GLY A 89 -1.19 3.31 -4.22
C GLY A 89 -2.36 2.93 -5.12
N GLY A 90 -2.74 3.85 -6.01
CA GLY A 90 -3.81 3.62 -6.98
C GLY A 90 -4.97 4.59 -6.85
N ALA A 91 -4.69 5.83 -6.41
CA ALA A 91 -5.67 6.94 -6.35
C ALA A 91 -6.95 6.59 -5.56
N PHE A 92 -6.88 5.67 -4.61
CA PHE A 92 -8.01 5.11 -3.84
C PHE A 92 -9.06 4.37 -4.69
N VAL A 93 -8.80 4.12 -5.97
CA VAL A 93 -9.71 3.43 -6.90
C VAL A 93 -9.15 2.12 -7.44
N LEU A 94 -7.83 1.92 -7.46
CA LEU A 94 -7.23 0.63 -7.80
C LEU A 94 -7.17 -0.26 -6.56
N PRO A 95 -7.61 -1.52 -6.65
CA PRO A 95 -7.40 -2.53 -5.61
C PRO A 95 -5.93 -3.00 -5.63
N TRP A 96 -5.62 -4.06 -4.88
CA TRP A 96 -4.32 -4.72 -4.94
C TRP A 96 -4.01 -5.21 -6.37
N THR A 97 -2.81 -4.90 -6.88
CA THR A 97 -2.39 -5.20 -8.26
C THR A 97 -0.95 -5.72 -8.29
N ASN A 98 -0.45 -6.09 -9.47
CA ASN A 98 0.95 -6.51 -9.64
C ASN A 98 1.96 -5.44 -9.22
N VAL A 99 1.64 -4.15 -9.36
CA VAL A 99 2.46 -3.06 -8.83
C VAL A 99 2.56 -3.15 -7.30
N SER A 100 1.46 -3.45 -6.63
CA SER A 100 1.45 -3.63 -5.16
C SER A 100 2.33 -4.80 -4.73
N VAL A 101 2.27 -5.92 -5.48
CA VAL A 101 3.16 -7.09 -5.25
C VAL A 101 4.62 -6.69 -5.42
N THR A 102 4.96 -5.93 -6.46
CA THR A 102 6.32 -5.46 -6.74
C THR A 102 6.86 -4.61 -5.59
N TYR A 103 6.08 -3.64 -5.11
CA TYR A 103 6.49 -2.81 -3.97
C TYR A 103 6.64 -3.63 -2.68
N ALA A 104 5.69 -4.52 -2.37
CA ALA A 104 5.78 -5.37 -1.19
C ALA A 104 7.02 -6.27 -1.22
N THR A 105 7.33 -6.85 -2.38
CA THR A 105 8.53 -7.66 -2.61
C THR A 105 9.81 -6.86 -2.41
N LEU A 106 9.87 -5.66 -3.02
CA LEU A 106 11.00 -4.75 -2.88
C LEU A 106 11.25 -4.38 -1.42
N LEU A 107 10.20 -4.02 -0.68
CA LEU A 107 10.30 -3.68 0.75
C LEU A 107 10.80 -4.88 1.57
N ALA A 108 10.25 -6.09 1.32
CA ALA A 108 10.65 -7.29 2.04
C ALA A 108 12.14 -7.62 1.85
N HIS A 109 12.63 -7.52 0.62
CA HIS A 109 14.05 -7.78 0.31
C HIS A 109 14.97 -6.67 0.81
N THR A 110 14.62 -5.40 0.56
CA THR A 110 15.49 -4.26 0.88
C THR A 110 15.73 -4.14 2.38
N PHE A 111 14.68 -4.35 3.17
CA PHE A 111 14.75 -4.16 4.62
C PHE A 111 14.89 -5.47 5.40
N ASN A 112 14.93 -6.61 4.70
CA ASN A 112 14.92 -7.93 5.31
C ASN A 112 13.85 -8.04 6.41
N ALA A 113 12.62 -7.64 6.07
CA ALA A 113 11.49 -7.49 6.96
C ALA A 113 10.29 -8.33 6.48
N ILE A 114 9.37 -8.63 7.40
CA ILE A 114 8.06 -9.14 7.00
C ILE A 114 7.21 -7.97 6.51
N VAL A 115 6.62 -8.11 5.33
CA VAL A 115 5.69 -7.12 4.80
C VAL A 115 4.27 -7.67 4.86
N VAL A 116 3.38 -6.93 5.50
CA VAL A 116 1.94 -7.20 5.53
C VAL A 116 1.25 -6.21 4.62
N GLY A 117 0.91 -6.64 3.40
CA GLY A 117 0.12 -5.86 2.46
C GLY A 117 -1.38 -6.12 2.63
N VAL A 118 -2.21 -5.17 2.33
CA VAL A 118 -3.67 -5.30 2.41
C VAL A 118 -4.34 -4.84 1.12
N ASP A 119 -5.29 -5.64 0.63
CA ASP A 119 -6.23 -5.24 -0.41
C ASP A 119 -7.38 -4.49 0.26
N TYR A 120 -7.13 -3.22 0.64
CA TYR A 120 -8.16 -2.39 1.24
C TYR A 120 -9.25 -2.06 0.23
N ARG A 121 -10.49 -1.97 0.69
CA ARG A 121 -11.64 -1.66 -0.15
C ARG A 121 -11.54 -0.25 -0.72
N VAL A 122 -11.80 -0.09 -2.01
CA VAL A 122 -11.54 1.13 -2.77
C VAL A 122 -12.83 1.81 -3.25
N ALA A 123 -12.72 3.10 -3.56
CA ALA A 123 -13.79 3.87 -4.20
C ALA A 123 -13.97 3.41 -5.67
N PRO A 124 -15.13 3.65 -6.30
CA PRO A 124 -16.32 4.32 -5.72
C PRO A 124 -17.17 3.42 -4.82
N GLU A 125 -16.98 2.10 -4.85
CA GLU A 125 -17.80 1.14 -4.11
C GLU A 125 -17.68 1.32 -2.60
N HIS A 126 -16.49 1.70 -2.14
CA HIS A 126 -16.16 1.89 -0.72
C HIS A 126 -15.41 3.21 -0.52
N PRO A 127 -16.12 4.36 -0.48
CA PRO A 127 -15.48 5.65 -0.30
C PRO A 127 -14.96 5.86 1.12
N PHE A 128 -14.25 6.97 1.35
CA PHE A 128 -13.84 7.40 2.68
C PHE A 128 -15.03 7.31 3.66
N PRO A 129 -14.84 6.81 4.91
CA PRO A 129 -13.57 6.44 5.53
C PRO A 129 -13.21 4.94 5.45
N ILE A 130 -13.86 4.16 4.58
CA ILE A 130 -13.70 2.69 4.56
C ILE A 130 -12.24 2.28 4.32
N PRO A 131 -11.49 2.82 3.32
CA PRO A 131 -10.09 2.47 3.11
C PRO A 131 -9.22 2.72 4.35
N ASN A 132 -9.44 3.83 5.05
CA ASN A 132 -8.71 4.17 6.26
C ASN A 132 -8.98 3.19 7.40
N ASN A 133 -10.24 2.77 7.56
CA ASN A 133 -10.64 1.80 8.58
C ASN A 133 -10.04 0.42 8.29
N ASP A 134 -10.00 0.01 7.03
CA ASP A 134 -9.41 -1.26 6.60
C ASP A 134 -7.89 -1.28 6.87
N CYS A 135 -7.19 -0.21 6.54
CA CYS A 135 -5.75 -0.06 6.81
C CYS A 135 -5.46 -0.07 8.31
N TYR A 136 -6.27 0.63 9.10
CA TYR A 136 -6.11 0.64 10.55
C TYR A 136 -6.40 -0.74 11.18
N ALA A 137 -7.45 -1.42 10.72
CA ALA A 137 -7.75 -2.79 11.15
C ALA A 137 -6.60 -3.76 10.82
N THR A 138 -5.94 -3.59 9.66
CA THR A 138 -4.78 -4.38 9.28
C THR A 138 -3.59 -4.12 10.21
N LEU A 139 -3.33 -2.88 10.62
CA LEU A 139 -2.31 -2.57 11.62
C LEU A 139 -2.60 -3.28 12.96
N LEU A 140 -3.82 -3.16 13.47
CA LEU A 140 -4.20 -3.80 14.74
C LEU A 140 -4.10 -5.33 14.66
N TRP A 141 -4.54 -5.91 13.54
CA TRP A 141 -4.40 -7.33 13.31
C TRP A 141 -2.92 -7.76 13.27
N SER A 142 -2.06 -6.98 12.62
CA SER A 142 -0.62 -7.24 12.56
C SER A 142 0.01 -7.24 13.96
N ILE A 143 -0.31 -6.25 14.80
CA ILE A 143 0.16 -6.19 16.19
C ILE A 143 -0.21 -7.48 16.95
N GLN A 144 -1.40 -8.01 16.74
CA GLN A 144 -1.90 -9.17 17.49
C GLN A 144 -1.41 -10.52 16.95
N ASN A 145 -1.01 -10.61 15.68
CA ASN A 145 -0.85 -11.89 15.02
C ASN A 145 0.52 -12.15 14.39
N ILE A 146 1.31 -11.11 14.10
CA ILE A 146 2.52 -11.23 13.25
C ILE A 146 3.62 -12.13 13.84
N GLU A 147 3.61 -12.38 15.13
CA GLU A 147 4.53 -13.33 15.78
C GLU A 147 4.44 -14.74 15.19
N LYS A 148 3.28 -15.14 14.69
CA LYS A 148 3.06 -16.45 14.03
C LYS A 148 3.97 -16.64 12.81
N TRP A 149 4.38 -15.52 12.17
CA TRP A 149 5.31 -15.49 11.04
C TRP A 149 6.74 -15.14 11.44
N GLY A 150 6.99 -14.92 12.75
CA GLY A 150 8.30 -14.56 13.29
C GLY A 150 8.58 -13.07 13.30
N GLY A 151 7.56 -12.23 13.11
CA GLY A 151 7.66 -10.78 13.20
C GLY A 151 7.63 -10.28 14.64
N ASN A 152 8.19 -9.10 14.86
CA ASN A 152 8.15 -8.41 16.14
C ASN A 152 6.99 -7.41 16.19
N PRO A 153 5.94 -7.67 17.00
CA PRO A 153 4.81 -6.76 17.10
C PRO A 153 5.15 -5.40 17.71
N ASN A 154 6.34 -5.26 18.32
CA ASN A 154 6.83 -4.00 18.90
C ASN A 154 7.79 -3.24 17.97
N GLN A 155 8.01 -3.73 16.74
CA GLN A 155 8.85 -3.11 15.71
C GLN A 155 8.10 -3.06 14.39
N ILE A 156 6.99 -2.34 14.38
CA ILE A 156 6.15 -2.16 13.20
C ILE A 156 6.39 -0.78 12.59
N VAL A 157 6.51 -0.73 11.28
CA VAL A 157 6.50 0.50 10.48
C VAL A 157 5.29 0.45 9.56
N VAL A 158 4.58 1.56 9.41
CA VAL A 158 3.56 1.72 8.37
C VAL A 158 4.18 2.42 7.18
N ALA A 159 3.93 1.91 5.98
CA ALA A 159 4.48 2.43 4.74
C ALA A 159 3.43 2.41 3.63
N GLY A 160 3.65 3.23 2.60
CA GLY A 160 2.80 3.26 1.43
C GLY A 160 3.31 4.24 0.38
N GLU A 161 2.85 4.09 -0.86
CA GLU A 161 3.14 5.05 -1.93
C GLU A 161 1.86 5.73 -2.43
N SER A 162 1.95 6.97 -2.89
CA SER A 162 0.83 7.73 -3.46
C SER A 162 -0.38 7.77 -2.49
N ALA A 163 -1.55 7.28 -2.90
CA ALA A 163 -2.73 7.14 -2.04
C ALA A 163 -2.43 6.34 -0.76
N GLY A 164 -1.61 5.27 -0.87
CA GLY A 164 -1.18 4.48 0.27
C GLY A 164 -0.31 5.25 1.26
N ALA A 165 0.47 6.24 0.82
CA ALA A 165 1.22 7.12 1.71
C ALA A 165 0.30 8.01 2.56
N THR A 166 -0.80 8.48 1.98
CA THR A 166 -1.84 9.21 2.72
C THR A 166 -2.49 8.30 3.77
N LEU A 167 -2.80 7.05 3.40
CA LEU A 167 -3.35 6.06 4.35
C LEU A 167 -2.36 5.74 5.47
N ALA A 168 -1.07 5.54 5.15
CA ALA A 168 -0.03 5.31 6.15
C ALA A 168 0.08 6.47 7.15
N THR A 169 0.04 7.71 6.65
CA THR A 169 0.06 8.91 7.49
C THR A 169 -1.15 8.98 8.42
N THR A 170 -2.36 8.76 7.91
CA THR A 170 -3.58 8.82 8.72
C THR A 170 -3.64 7.69 9.75
N VAL A 171 -3.19 6.49 9.39
CA VAL A 171 -3.07 5.34 10.30
C VAL A 171 -2.07 5.62 11.41
N ALA A 172 -0.91 6.21 11.08
CA ALA A 172 0.11 6.57 12.08
C ALA A 172 -0.39 7.64 13.06
N ILE A 173 -1.11 8.66 12.56
CA ILE A 173 -1.73 9.69 13.39
C ILE A 173 -2.74 9.05 14.36
N LYS A 174 -3.64 8.22 13.86
CA LYS A 174 -4.65 7.53 14.68
C LYS A 174 -4.01 6.62 15.72
N ALA A 175 -2.99 5.85 15.34
CA ALA A 175 -2.26 4.99 16.26
C ALA A 175 -1.59 5.77 17.39
N ARG A 176 -1.03 6.96 17.08
CA ARG A 176 -0.46 7.88 18.10
C ARG A 176 -1.55 8.41 19.04
N GLU A 177 -2.71 8.81 18.52
CA GLU A 177 -3.84 9.30 19.32
C GLU A 177 -4.38 8.20 20.25
N GLU A 178 -4.35 6.95 19.81
CA GLU A 178 -4.73 5.78 20.61
C GLU A 178 -3.56 5.21 21.45
N HIS A 179 -2.43 5.93 21.53
CA HIS A 179 -1.25 5.58 22.35
C HIS A 179 -0.65 4.21 22.03
N LEU A 180 -0.73 3.74 20.78
CA LEU A 180 -0.06 2.52 20.37
C LEU A 180 1.46 2.72 20.30
N THR A 181 2.21 1.94 21.07
CA THR A 181 3.69 2.02 21.14
C THR A 181 4.40 1.08 20.18
N ASN A 182 3.65 0.31 19.42
CA ASN A 182 4.13 -0.72 18.49
C ASN A 182 4.76 -0.14 17.22
N ILE A 183 4.35 1.07 16.81
CA ILE A 183 4.87 1.76 15.63
C ILE A 183 6.13 2.55 15.98
N LYS A 184 7.12 2.53 15.09
CA LYS A 184 8.42 3.19 15.20
C LYS A 184 8.60 4.29 14.16
#